data_cccddeaf8083948d00f1c7f335e35f5f
#
_entry.id   cccddeaf8083948d00f1c7f335e35f5f
#
_cell.length_a   1.000
_cell.length_b   1.000
_cell.length_c   1.000
_cell.angle_alpha   90.00
_cell.angle_beta   90.00
_cell.angle_gamma   90.00
#
_symmetry.space_group_name_H-M   'P 1'
#
loop_
_entity.id
_entity.type
_entity.pdbx_description
1 polymer ?
#
loop_
_entity_poly.entity_id
_entity_poly.type
_entity_poly.pdbx_seq_one_letter_code
_entity_poly.pdbx_strand_id
1 'polypeptide(L)'
;MIEISVTGLQKSFDLEKKILDGLTFQINSGERVGLLGKNGAGKTTLFRILTGEIDYDAGEVAIASDRRVGLISQIPVYPAGYTVEDVLQSAFERMRRMADEMERLSAQMANGDESEETLRRYGELSARFEGLGGYDTATAVNKVANGLSIPADMRTRLFDTLSGGEKTRVNLGRLILEDTDILLLDEPTNHLDLHAIEWLEEYLASFKGTVVAISHDRYFLDRTITRVIEILDGHAEFYNGNYSFYAVEKERRYLEKMRQYEKEQAKIRQLEAAADKLHLWAFMGNDALHKRAFSMEKRIERMRTTDKPTREKKMTAQFRSSEFLGDEVLTLKGVGKSFGERTLFSGVDLKVAGGERIALIGDNGTGKSTLIKMIMGEEYPDEGRIKLGSSTKIAYLPQIIHFDVPQRNLVDTMLYSKRDITPQKARDRLAAFHFRGEDVFKSVSVLSGGEQSRLRLCMLMDDEVNFLILDEPTNHLDIASREWIEEAVEAFDGTLLFVSHDRYFINRFATRVWELEEQRITDYPMGFARYRKIKAEQPAKKAEPEKTVKEKNLTEKPQRGNKNQQAARRQLTICEREIAQQEEALAALDARLEEAASDYEKYSALYAEKETQEQKLTELMERWEALAAEAGE
;
A
#
# COMPACT_ATOMS: atom_id res chain seq x y z
N MET A 1 -24.81 -15.44 -5.33
CA MET A 1 -25.68 -15.28 -4.13
C MET A 1 -25.23 -14.01 -3.42
N ILE A 2 -26.15 -13.16 -2.96
CA ILE A 2 -25.81 -11.94 -2.21
C ILE A 2 -25.43 -12.37 -0.81
N GLU A 3 -24.24 -11.97 -0.33
CA GLU A 3 -23.78 -12.23 1.03
C GLU A 3 -23.89 -11.00 1.94
N ILE A 4 -23.67 -9.80 1.38
CA ILE A 4 -23.84 -8.54 2.12
C ILE A 4 -24.76 -7.65 1.31
N SER A 5 -25.81 -7.12 1.94
CA SER A 5 -26.72 -6.13 1.37
C SER A 5 -26.86 -4.96 2.32
N VAL A 6 -26.62 -3.77 1.82
CA VAL A 6 -26.77 -2.49 2.54
C VAL A 6 -27.71 -1.63 1.73
N THR A 7 -28.80 -1.14 2.34
CA THR A 7 -29.82 -0.35 1.67
C THR A 7 -30.15 0.90 2.48
N GLY A 8 -29.88 2.08 1.89
CA GLY A 8 -30.24 3.38 2.48
C GLY A 8 -29.59 3.67 3.83
N LEU A 9 -28.40 3.11 4.11
CA LEU A 9 -27.74 3.20 5.40
C LEU A 9 -27.36 4.64 5.73
N GLN A 10 -27.76 5.08 6.93
CA GLN A 10 -27.42 6.41 7.47
C GLN A 10 -26.75 6.27 8.83
N LYS A 11 -25.70 7.06 9.04
CA LYS A 11 -25.00 7.18 10.33
C LYS A 11 -24.45 8.57 10.53
N SER A 12 -24.73 9.13 11.72
CA SER A 12 -24.16 10.38 12.23
C SER A 12 -23.55 10.15 13.60
N PHE A 13 -22.50 10.86 13.94
CA PHE A 13 -21.97 10.92 15.31
C PHE A 13 -22.31 12.26 15.97
N ASP A 14 -22.54 13.30 15.15
CA ASP A 14 -22.97 14.62 15.58
C ASP A 14 -24.26 15.01 14.88
N LEU A 15 -25.05 15.89 15.48
CA LEU A 15 -26.34 16.35 14.97
C LEU A 15 -26.24 17.09 13.62
N GLU A 16 -25.06 17.59 13.27
CA GLU A 16 -24.88 18.46 12.09
C GLU A 16 -24.27 17.73 10.87
N LYS A 17 -23.59 16.59 11.05
CA LYS A 17 -22.87 15.94 9.96
C LYS A 17 -23.15 14.44 9.88
N LYS A 18 -23.82 14.02 8.81
CA LYS A 18 -23.95 12.61 8.45
C LYS A 18 -22.65 12.13 7.81
N ILE A 19 -22.13 11.02 8.29
CA ILE A 19 -20.94 10.35 7.74
C ILE A 19 -21.36 9.40 6.61
N LEU A 20 -22.47 8.67 6.81
CA LEU A 20 -23.11 7.85 5.80
C LEU A 20 -24.51 8.42 5.57
N ASP A 21 -24.87 8.70 4.31
CA ASP A 21 -26.15 9.31 3.95
C ASP A 21 -26.83 8.57 2.79
N GLY A 22 -27.56 7.51 3.14
CA GLY A 22 -28.29 6.70 2.18
C GLY A 22 -27.39 5.71 1.39
N LEU A 23 -26.30 5.24 2.00
CA LEU A 23 -25.38 4.30 1.37
C LEU A 23 -26.09 3.00 0.98
N THR A 24 -25.99 2.61 -0.30
CA THR A 24 -26.65 1.42 -0.84
C THR A 24 -25.70 0.65 -1.74
N PHE A 25 -25.47 -0.63 -1.42
CA PHE A 25 -24.66 -1.54 -2.23
C PHE A 25 -24.94 -3.01 -1.88
N GLN A 26 -24.48 -3.91 -2.75
CA GLN A 26 -24.53 -5.34 -2.56
C GLN A 26 -23.19 -5.99 -2.92
N ILE A 27 -22.82 -7.03 -2.19
CA ILE A 27 -21.63 -7.85 -2.43
C ILE A 27 -22.06 -9.31 -2.54
N ASN A 28 -21.62 -9.96 -3.62
CA ASN A 28 -21.95 -11.37 -3.88
C ASN A 28 -20.86 -12.29 -3.31
N SER A 29 -21.24 -13.57 -3.19
CA SER A 29 -20.34 -14.63 -2.72
C SER A 29 -19.08 -14.71 -3.59
N GLY A 30 -17.92 -14.76 -2.93
CA GLY A 30 -16.62 -14.85 -3.57
C GLY A 30 -16.14 -13.57 -4.26
N GLU A 31 -16.86 -12.44 -4.15
CA GLU A 31 -16.38 -11.16 -4.66
C GLU A 31 -15.18 -10.63 -3.85
N ARG A 32 -14.31 -9.90 -4.51
CA ARG A 32 -13.15 -9.22 -3.95
C ARG A 32 -13.29 -7.72 -4.15
N VAL A 33 -13.69 -7.05 -3.09
CA VAL A 33 -14.11 -5.64 -3.13
C VAL A 33 -13.12 -4.77 -2.38
N GLY A 34 -12.64 -3.71 -3.02
CA GLY A 34 -11.93 -2.62 -2.37
C GLY A 34 -12.92 -1.52 -1.95
N LEU A 35 -12.93 -1.20 -0.67
CA LEU A 35 -13.73 -0.08 -0.15
C LEU A 35 -12.85 1.15 -0.03
N LEU A 36 -13.02 2.09 -0.93
CA LEU A 36 -12.20 3.31 -1.03
C LEU A 36 -12.98 4.55 -0.60
N GLY A 37 -12.26 5.64 -0.38
CA GLY A 37 -12.81 6.93 0.03
C GLY A 37 -11.83 7.71 0.90
N LYS A 38 -12.10 8.99 1.11
CA LYS A 38 -11.27 9.88 1.94
C LYS A 38 -11.16 9.40 3.38
N ASN A 39 -10.15 9.90 4.11
CA ASN A 39 -10.11 9.73 5.55
C ASN A 39 -11.34 10.41 6.18
N GLY A 40 -12.01 9.70 7.09
CA GLY A 40 -13.27 10.17 7.67
C GLY A 40 -14.52 9.97 6.80
N ALA A 41 -14.45 9.30 5.64
CA ALA A 41 -15.62 8.98 4.82
C ALA A 41 -16.52 7.87 5.40
N GLY A 42 -16.16 7.29 6.56
CA GLY A 42 -16.99 6.28 7.22
C GLY A 42 -16.66 4.83 6.85
N LYS A 43 -15.52 4.54 6.23
CA LYS A 43 -15.11 3.18 5.84
C LYS A 43 -15.04 2.21 7.04
N THR A 44 -14.25 2.55 8.05
CA THR A 44 -14.13 1.78 9.30
C THR A 44 -15.46 1.72 10.07
N THR A 45 -16.24 2.81 10.05
CA THR A 45 -17.58 2.86 10.65
C THR A 45 -18.50 1.84 9.98
N LEU A 46 -18.47 1.77 8.64
CA LEU A 46 -19.23 0.77 7.89
C LEU A 46 -18.85 -0.66 8.30
N PHE A 47 -17.56 -0.96 8.43
CA PHE A 47 -17.13 -2.29 8.88
C PHE A 47 -17.65 -2.63 10.28
N ARG A 48 -17.60 -1.68 11.21
CA ARG A 48 -18.15 -1.88 12.57
C ARG A 48 -19.67 -2.04 12.60
N ILE A 49 -20.39 -1.39 11.68
CA ILE A 49 -21.83 -1.61 11.50
C ILE A 49 -22.08 -3.02 10.94
N LEU A 50 -21.32 -3.47 9.96
CA LEU A 50 -21.44 -4.82 9.38
C LEU A 50 -21.16 -5.92 10.41
N THR A 51 -20.29 -5.68 11.38
CA THR A 51 -20.02 -6.64 12.48
C THR A 51 -20.97 -6.50 13.67
N GLY A 52 -21.85 -5.50 13.65
CA GLY A 52 -22.79 -5.25 14.76
C GLY A 52 -22.14 -4.61 15.99
N GLU A 53 -20.92 -4.06 15.87
CA GLU A 53 -20.23 -3.34 16.96
C GLU A 53 -20.83 -1.95 17.21
N ILE A 54 -21.43 -1.34 16.17
CA ILE A 54 -22.02 0.00 16.21
C ILE A 54 -23.39 -0.05 15.55
N ASP A 55 -24.39 0.56 16.19
CA ASP A 55 -25.71 0.75 15.62
C ASP A 55 -25.72 1.86 14.55
N TYR A 56 -26.71 1.81 13.66
CA TYR A 56 -26.94 2.80 12.61
C TYR A 56 -28.28 3.54 12.82
N ASP A 57 -28.41 4.74 12.21
CA ASP A 57 -29.53 5.62 12.48
C ASP A 57 -30.75 5.30 11.60
N ALA A 58 -30.52 4.87 10.35
CA ALA A 58 -31.56 4.47 9.40
C ALA A 58 -30.98 3.56 8.30
N GLY A 59 -31.88 2.87 7.60
CA GLY A 59 -31.53 1.94 6.53
C GLY A 59 -31.63 0.48 6.95
N GLU A 60 -31.07 -0.39 6.13
CA GLU A 60 -31.13 -1.84 6.34
C GLU A 60 -29.77 -2.48 6.01
N VAL A 61 -29.28 -3.34 6.89
CA VAL A 61 -28.04 -4.09 6.71
C VAL A 61 -28.39 -5.58 6.90
N ALA A 62 -28.11 -6.38 5.88
CA ALA A 62 -28.32 -7.82 5.91
C ALA A 62 -27.05 -8.55 5.49
N ILE A 63 -26.63 -9.51 6.30
CA ILE A 63 -25.59 -10.49 6.00
C ILE A 63 -26.24 -11.86 6.00
N ALA A 64 -25.85 -12.72 5.06
CA ALA A 64 -26.39 -14.07 4.97
C ALA A 64 -26.15 -14.82 6.29
N SER A 65 -27.22 -15.38 6.88
CA SER A 65 -27.25 -15.89 8.26
C SER A 65 -26.34 -17.10 8.51
N ASP A 66 -25.93 -17.79 7.45
CA ASP A 66 -25.04 -18.97 7.49
C ASP A 66 -23.55 -18.58 7.34
N ARG A 67 -23.24 -17.30 7.17
CA ARG A 67 -21.90 -16.79 6.90
C ARG A 67 -21.25 -16.18 8.13
N ARG A 68 -19.98 -16.51 8.31
CA ARG A 68 -19.16 -15.95 9.39
C ARG A 68 -18.30 -14.82 8.88
N VAL A 69 -18.39 -13.69 9.57
CA VAL A 69 -17.65 -12.48 9.27
C VAL A 69 -16.45 -12.38 10.21
N GLY A 70 -15.26 -12.25 9.61
CA GLY A 70 -14.05 -11.92 10.35
C GLY A 70 -13.62 -10.48 10.05
N LEU A 71 -13.35 -9.69 11.08
CA LEU A 71 -12.93 -8.30 10.97
C LEU A 71 -11.52 -8.09 11.53
N ILE A 72 -10.65 -7.46 10.75
CA ILE A 72 -9.38 -6.88 11.21
C ILE A 72 -9.57 -5.38 11.35
N SER A 73 -9.90 -4.90 12.52
CA SER A 73 -9.89 -3.45 12.82
C SER A 73 -9.48 -3.17 14.25
N GLN A 74 -9.85 -4.04 15.18
CA GLN A 74 -9.50 -3.90 16.59
C GLN A 74 -8.83 -5.17 17.09
N ILE A 75 -7.82 -4.97 17.95
CA ILE A 75 -7.16 -6.06 18.64
C ILE A 75 -8.09 -6.50 19.78
N PRO A 76 -8.63 -7.74 19.75
CA PRO A 76 -9.45 -8.24 20.84
C PRO A 76 -8.69 -8.21 22.16
N VAL A 77 -9.41 -8.05 23.25
CA VAL A 77 -8.85 -8.21 24.60
C VAL A 77 -8.75 -9.68 24.90
N TYR A 78 -7.55 -10.19 25.06
CA TYR A 78 -7.30 -11.57 25.44
C TYR A 78 -7.16 -11.70 26.97
N PRO A 79 -7.40 -12.88 27.55
CA PRO A 79 -7.14 -13.13 28.95
C PRO A 79 -5.68 -12.83 29.33
N ALA A 80 -5.48 -12.28 30.52
CA ALA A 80 -4.14 -12.00 31.02
C ALA A 80 -3.27 -13.28 31.06
N GLY A 81 -2.03 -13.18 30.59
CA GLY A 81 -1.11 -14.30 30.53
C GLY A 81 -1.11 -15.12 29.24
N TYR A 82 -1.96 -14.77 28.27
CA TYR A 82 -1.91 -15.42 26.96
C TYR A 82 -0.59 -15.11 26.26
N THR A 83 0.06 -16.15 25.74
CA THR A 83 1.18 -16.04 24.82
C THR A 83 0.67 -15.79 23.40
N VAL A 84 1.59 -15.40 22.50
CA VAL A 84 1.26 -15.29 21.07
C VAL A 84 0.75 -16.61 20.51
N GLU A 85 1.34 -17.73 20.94
CA GLU A 85 0.89 -19.07 20.55
C GLU A 85 -0.55 -19.33 20.99
N ASP A 86 -0.91 -18.98 22.24
CA ASP A 86 -2.27 -19.14 22.74
C ASP A 86 -3.28 -18.32 21.95
N VAL A 87 -2.89 -17.10 21.54
CA VAL A 87 -3.74 -16.25 20.69
C VAL A 87 -3.96 -16.90 19.33
N LEU A 88 -2.91 -17.41 18.67
CA LEU A 88 -3.06 -18.10 17.39
C LEU A 88 -3.91 -19.37 17.52
N GLN A 89 -3.68 -20.14 18.58
CA GLN A 89 -4.45 -21.35 18.88
C GLN A 89 -5.92 -21.07 19.22
N SER A 90 -6.26 -19.87 19.70
CA SER A 90 -7.65 -19.49 19.99
C SER A 90 -8.56 -19.49 18.75
N ALA A 91 -7.98 -19.35 17.54
CA ALA A 91 -8.70 -19.49 16.28
C ALA A 91 -9.42 -20.84 16.15
N PHE A 92 -8.89 -21.88 16.80
CA PHE A 92 -9.42 -23.25 16.74
C PHE A 92 -10.36 -23.60 17.91
N GLU A 93 -10.84 -22.65 18.69
CA GLU A 93 -11.69 -22.89 19.85
C GLU A 93 -12.93 -23.72 19.49
N ARG A 94 -13.51 -23.48 18.32
CA ARG A 94 -14.63 -24.29 17.83
C ARG A 94 -14.25 -25.74 17.58
N MET A 95 -13.07 -25.95 16.96
CA MET A 95 -12.56 -27.30 16.72
C MET A 95 -12.26 -28.03 18.05
N ARG A 96 -11.72 -27.31 19.03
CA ARG A 96 -11.54 -27.86 20.41
C ARG A 96 -12.84 -28.28 21.02
N ARG A 97 -13.89 -27.44 20.95
CA ARG A 97 -15.24 -27.81 21.45
C ARG A 97 -15.80 -29.04 20.72
N MET A 98 -15.59 -29.19 19.41
CA MET A 98 -15.98 -30.40 18.69
C MET A 98 -15.16 -31.61 19.15
N ALA A 99 -13.87 -31.48 19.35
CA ALA A 99 -13.01 -32.56 19.88
C ALA A 99 -13.45 -32.98 21.28
N ASP A 100 -13.72 -32.05 22.19
CA ASP A 100 -14.23 -32.30 23.54
C ASP A 100 -15.58 -33.01 23.50
N GLU A 101 -16.49 -32.63 22.59
CA GLU A 101 -17.78 -33.30 22.43
C GLU A 101 -17.62 -34.72 21.85
N MET A 102 -16.71 -34.89 20.86
CA MET A 102 -16.35 -36.21 20.32
C MET A 102 -15.76 -37.12 21.40
N GLU A 103 -14.91 -36.62 22.29
CA GLU A 103 -14.33 -37.36 23.40
C GLU A 103 -15.41 -37.77 24.40
N ARG A 104 -16.35 -36.88 24.74
CA ARG A 104 -17.51 -37.19 25.60
C ARG A 104 -18.39 -38.26 24.99
N LEU A 105 -18.73 -38.16 23.71
CA LEU A 105 -19.54 -39.18 23.02
C LEU A 105 -18.80 -40.53 22.96
N SER A 106 -17.47 -40.51 22.70
CA SER A 106 -16.63 -41.70 22.74
C SER A 106 -16.61 -42.36 24.12
N ALA A 107 -16.51 -41.57 25.20
CA ALA A 107 -16.59 -42.08 26.57
C ALA A 107 -17.98 -42.66 26.91
N GLN A 108 -19.06 -42.05 26.40
CA GLN A 108 -20.44 -42.60 26.56
C GLN A 108 -20.57 -43.94 25.84
N MET A 109 -20.10 -44.07 24.61
CA MET A 109 -20.05 -45.32 23.86
C MET A 109 -19.23 -46.40 24.58
N ALA A 110 -18.06 -46.04 25.14
CA ALA A 110 -17.23 -46.96 25.92
C ALA A 110 -17.93 -47.44 27.22
N ASN A 111 -18.85 -46.65 27.78
CA ASN A 111 -19.65 -47.00 28.95
C ASN A 111 -20.96 -47.74 28.62
N GLY A 112 -21.15 -48.15 27.34
CA GLY A 112 -22.27 -48.99 26.92
C GLY A 112 -23.47 -48.27 26.31
N ASP A 113 -23.36 -46.95 26.01
CA ASP A 113 -24.39 -46.24 25.25
C ASP A 113 -24.14 -46.41 23.74
N GLU A 114 -24.69 -47.47 23.18
CA GLU A 114 -24.65 -47.76 21.74
C GLU A 114 -25.91 -47.25 21.00
N SER A 115 -26.53 -46.17 21.50
CA SER A 115 -27.71 -45.61 20.83
C SER A 115 -27.37 -45.13 19.42
N GLU A 116 -28.29 -45.35 18.48
CA GLU A 116 -28.13 -44.93 17.08
C GLU A 116 -27.93 -43.41 16.96
N GLU A 117 -28.50 -42.66 17.91
CA GLU A 117 -28.35 -41.20 17.99
C GLU A 117 -26.92 -40.79 18.39
N THR A 118 -26.30 -41.42 19.38
CA THR A 118 -24.93 -41.18 19.82
C THR A 118 -23.93 -41.50 18.73
N LEU A 119 -24.10 -42.65 18.04
CA LEU A 119 -23.26 -43.07 16.92
C LEU A 119 -23.34 -42.09 15.72
N ARG A 120 -24.58 -41.70 15.36
CA ARG A 120 -24.79 -40.73 14.27
C ARG A 120 -24.14 -39.40 14.60
N ARG A 121 -24.37 -38.86 15.80
CA ARG A 121 -23.81 -37.56 16.23
C ARG A 121 -22.28 -37.56 16.26
N TYR A 122 -21.67 -38.66 16.74
CA TYR A 122 -20.22 -38.82 16.69
C TYR A 122 -19.71 -38.85 15.24
N GLY A 123 -20.35 -39.59 14.35
CA GLY A 123 -19.99 -39.66 12.94
C GLY A 123 -20.10 -38.33 12.22
N GLU A 124 -21.18 -37.58 12.46
CA GLU A 124 -21.38 -36.23 11.89
C GLU A 124 -20.31 -35.25 12.39
N LEU A 125 -20.01 -35.25 13.70
CA LEU A 125 -18.96 -34.41 14.29
C LEU A 125 -17.58 -34.79 13.80
N SER A 126 -17.26 -36.09 13.72
CA SER A 126 -15.97 -36.59 13.23
C SER A 126 -15.72 -36.19 11.77
N ALA A 127 -16.71 -36.40 10.90
CA ALA A 127 -16.60 -36.00 9.49
C ALA A 127 -16.43 -34.48 9.34
N ARG A 128 -17.12 -33.70 10.18
CA ARG A 128 -16.99 -32.23 10.16
C ARG A 128 -15.64 -31.77 10.70
N PHE A 129 -15.15 -32.38 11.78
CA PHE A 129 -13.83 -32.09 12.38
C PHE A 129 -12.70 -32.40 11.40
N GLU A 130 -12.75 -33.54 10.69
CA GLU A 130 -11.80 -33.92 9.66
C GLU A 130 -11.87 -32.97 8.46
N GLY A 131 -13.10 -32.66 8.00
CA GLY A 131 -13.31 -31.73 6.87
C GLY A 131 -12.81 -30.30 7.14
N LEU A 132 -12.72 -29.88 8.39
CA LEU A 132 -12.13 -28.61 8.83
C LEU A 132 -10.62 -28.68 9.09
N GLY A 133 -9.97 -29.84 8.90
CA GLY A 133 -8.54 -30.01 9.16
C GLY A 133 -8.18 -30.03 10.65
N GLY A 134 -9.07 -30.51 11.52
CA GLY A 134 -8.91 -30.48 12.98
C GLY A 134 -7.65 -31.18 13.49
N TYR A 135 -7.10 -32.13 12.73
CA TYR A 135 -5.86 -32.85 13.07
C TYR A 135 -4.56 -32.08 12.67
N ASP A 136 -4.67 -31.04 11.81
CA ASP A 136 -3.51 -30.34 11.24
C ASP A 136 -3.31 -28.91 11.76
N THR A 137 -3.93 -28.57 12.90
CA THR A 137 -3.93 -27.22 13.46
C THR A 137 -2.53 -26.66 13.72
N ALA A 138 -1.59 -27.49 14.21
CA ALA A 138 -0.22 -27.08 14.46
C ALA A 138 0.53 -26.71 13.16
N THR A 139 0.30 -27.47 12.08
CA THR A 139 0.86 -27.20 10.75
C THR A 139 0.30 -25.90 10.20
N ALA A 140 -1.01 -25.65 10.35
CA ALA A 140 -1.67 -24.42 9.94
C ALA A 140 -1.10 -23.21 10.68
N VAL A 141 -0.94 -23.28 12.01
CA VAL A 141 -0.30 -22.22 12.81
C VAL A 141 1.11 -21.93 12.33
N ASN A 142 1.94 -22.97 12.11
CA ASN A 142 3.31 -22.80 11.64
C ASN A 142 3.35 -22.12 10.24
N LYS A 143 2.47 -22.52 9.34
CA LYS A 143 2.39 -21.93 7.99
C LYS A 143 2.03 -20.44 8.07
N VAL A 144 1.03 -20.07 8.85
CA VAL A 144 0.57 -18.68 9.00
C VAL A 144 1.61 -17.86 9.76
N ALA A 145 2.21 -18.38 10.83
CA ALA A 145 3.23 -17.70 11.60
C ALA A 145 4.47 -17.38 10.74
N ASN A 146 4.93 -18.35 9.95
CA ASN A 146 6.06 -18.16 9.04
C ASN A 146 5.72 -17.13 7.94
N GLY A 147 4.54 -17.24 7.34
CA GLY A 147 4.08 -16.32 6.31
C GLY A 147 3.96 -14.87 6.78
N LEU A 148 3.52 -14.68 8.01
CA LEU A 148 3.40 -13.35 8.61
C LEU A 148 4.66 -12.90 9.36
N SER A 149 5.81 -13.56 9.16
CA SER A 149 7.07 -13.22 9.83
C SER A 149 6.93 -13.16 11.36
N ILE A 150 6.23 -14.14 11.97
CA ILE A 150 6.10 -14.31 13.43
C ILE A 150 7.13 -15.37 13.86
N PRO A 151 8.31 -14.97 14.36
CA PRO A 151 9.40 -15.89 14.68
C PRO A 151 9.07 -16.71 15.94
N ALA A 152 9.76 -17.86 16.10
CA ALA A 152 9.49 -18.82 17.17
C ALA A 152 9.70 -18.24 18.59
N ASP A 153 10.68 -17.35 18.78
CA ASP A 153 10.95 -16.65 20.03
C ASP A 153 9.82 -15.69 20.40
N MET A 154 9.18 -15.05 19.42
CA MET A 154 8.03 -14.19 19.63
C MET A 154 6.79 -14.99 20.08
N ARG A 155 6.63 -16.24 19.59
CA ARG A 155 5.46 -17.07 19.89
C ARG A 155 5.33 -17.43 21.38
N THR A 156 6.44 -17.47 22.11
CA THR A 156 6.48 -17.74 23.54
C THR A 156 6.30 -16.48 24.41
N ARG A 157 6.34 -15.28 23.79
CA ARG A 157 6.17 -14.02 24.53
C ARG A 157 4.70 -13.78 24.89
N LEU A 158 4.48 -13.06 25.99
CA LEU A 158 3.15 -12.62 26.39
C LEU A 158 2.60 -11.61 25.39
N PHE A 159 1.37 -11.81 24.93
CA PHE A 159 0.72 -10.95 23.94
C PHE A 159 0.65 -9.49 24.39
N ASP A 160 0.41 -9.25 25.68
CA ASP A 160 0.30 -7.88 26.23
C ASP A 160 1.61 -7.09 26.14
N THR A 161 2.77 -7.77 26.11
CA THR A 161 4.10 -7.15 26.02
C THR A 161 4.49 -6.74 24.61
N LEU A 162 3.71 -7.11 23.60
CA LEU A 162 3.98 -6.82 22.19
C LEU A 162 3.70 -5.35 21.85
N SER A 163 4.42 -4.83 20.88
CA SER A 163 4.12 -3.54 20.24
C SER A 163 2.77 -3.60 19.51
N GLY A 164 2.16 -2.43 19.24
CA GLY A 164 0.89 -2.36 18.51
C GLY A 164 0.93 -3.07 17.15
N GLY A 165 2.01 -2.89 16.39
CA GLY A 165 2.17 -3.55 15.09
C GLY A 165 2.34 -5.07 15.18
N GLU A 166 3.08 -5.57 16.19
CA GLU A 166 3.19 -7.00 16.45
C GLU A 166 1.84 -7.62 16.85
N LYS A 167 1.06 -6.91 17.70
CA LYS A 167 -0.29 -7.33 18.07
C LYS A 167 -1.22 -7.43 16.86
N THR A 168 -1.19 -6.42 15.96
CA THR A 168 -1.99 -6.43 14.72
C THR A 168 -1.61 -7.61 13.83
N ARG A 169 -0.33 -7.91 13.69
CA ARG A 169 0.19 -9.04 12.91
C ARG A 169 -0.28 -10.39 13.46
N VAL A 170 -0.19 -10.58 14.79
CA VAL A 170 -0.67 -11.80 15.46
C VAL A 170 -2.18 -11.96 15.32
N ASN A 171 -2.93 -10.87 15.47
CA ASN A 171 -4.39 -10.89 15.31
C ASN A 171 -4.81 -11.19 13.86
N LEU A 172 -4.08 -10.68 12.87
CA LEU A 172 -4.25 -11.07 11.46
C LEU A 172 -4.03 -12.57 11.27
N GLY A 173 -2.96 -13.11 11.87
CA GLY A 173 -2.67 -14.55 11.83
C GLY A 173 -3.81 -15.38 12.45
N ARG A 174 -4.33 -14.96 13.59
CA ARG A 174 -5.48 -15.61 14.23
C ARG A 174 -6.71 -15.61 13.32
N LEU A 175 -7.03 -14.47 12.70
CA LEU A 175 -8.19 -14.36 11.82
C LEU A 175 -8.05 -15.22 10.55
N ILE A 176 -6.85 -15.32 9.99
CA ILE A 176 -6.56 -16.18 8.84
C ILE A 176 -6.74 -17.66 9.20
N LEU A 177 -6.42 -18.05 10.45
CA LEU A 177 -6.61 -19.41 10.96
C LEU A 177 -8.09 -19.71 11.30
N GLU A 178 -8.88 -18.67 11.53
CA GLU A 178 -10.30 -18.81 11.80
C GLU A 178 -11.06 -19.16 10.51
N ASP A 179 -11.93 -20.16 10.58
CA ASP A 179 -12.74 -20.62 9.46
C ASP A 179 -13.85 -19.58 9.17
N THR A 180 -13.52 -18.51 8.44
CA THR A 180 -14.41 -17.40 8.08
C THR A 180 -14.84 -17.49 6.63
N ASP A 181 -16.08 -17.05 6.34
CA ASP A 181 -16.63 -17.00 4.97
C ASP A 181 -16.46 -15.62 4.34
N ILE A 182 -16.47 -14.57 5.17
CA ILE A 182 -16.33 -13.17 4.76
C ILE A 182 -15.19 -12.53 5.55
N LEU A 183 -14.18 -12.01 4.86
CA LEU A 183 -13.07 -11.27 5.46
C LEU A 183 -13.24 -9.77 5.24
N LEU A 184 -13.34 -9.03 6.33
CA LEU A 184 -13.29 -7.56 6.34
C LEU A 184 -11.91 -7.12 6.82
N LEU A 185 -11.12 -6.54 5.92
CA LEU A 185 -9.72 -6.16 6.16
C LEU A 185 -9.60 -4.63 6.21
N ASP A 186 -9.37 -4.07 7.40
CA ASP A 186 -9.13 -2.62 7.57
C ASP A 186 -7.64 -2.36 7.69
N GLU A 187 -7.04 -1.79 6.64
CA GLU A 187 -5.61 -1.49 6.51
C GLU A 187 -4.70 -2.68 6.86
N PRO A 188 -4.88 -3.86 6.24
CA PRO A 188 -4.17 -5.08 6.63
C PRO A 188 -2.66 -5.03 6.34
N THR A 189 -2.22 -4.15 5.45
CA THR A 189 -0.81 -3.97 5.06
C THR A 189 -0.02 -3.11 6.05
N ASN A 190 -0.70 -2.37 6.93
CA ASN A 190 -0.04 -1.56 7.94
C ASN A 190 0.75 -2.47 8.91
N HIS A 191 1.98 -2.08 9.20
CA HIS A 191 2.90 -2.79 10.10
C HIS A 191 3.40 -4.18 9.61
N LEU A 192 3.06 -4.57 8.36
CA LEU A 192 3.62 -5.75 7.73
C LEU A 192 4.90 -5.37 6.95
N ASP A 193 5.87 -6.27 6.94
CA ASP A 193 7.01 -6.17 6.04
C ASP A 193 6.65 -6.70 4.63
N LEU A 194 7.55 -6.51 3.67
CA LEU A 194 7.30 -6.88 2.28
C LEU A 194 6.98 -8.37 2.12
N HIS A 195 7.67 -9.24 2.87
CA HIS A 195 7.43 -10.68 2.84
C HIS A 195 6.04 -11.05 3.33
N ALA A 196 5.61 -10.49 4.46
CA ALA A 196 4.28 -10.73 5.02
C ALA A 196 3.16 -10.20 4.12
N ILE A 197 3.37 -9.04 3.44
CA ILE A 197 2.40 -8.50 2.48
C ILE A 197 2.27 -9.44 1.27
N GLU A 198 3.38 -9.92 0.70
CA GLU A 198 3.36 -10.85 -0.43
C GLU A 198 2.67 -12.17 -0.08
N TRP A 199 2.98 -12.71 1.09
CA TRP A 199 2.32 -13.91 1.57
C TRP A 199 0.81 -13.71 1.78
N LEU A 200 0.39 -12.56 2.33
CA LEU A 200 -1.02 -12.22 2.50
C LEU A 200 -1.74 -12.13 1.14
N GLU A 201 -1.12 -11.53 0.14
CA GLU A 201 -1.66 -11.48 -1.22
C GLU A 201 -1.87 -12.88 -1.80
N GLU A 202 -0.89 -13.78 -1.66
CA GLU A 202 -0.99 -15.17 -2.11
C GLU A 202 -2.10 -15.93 -1.36
N TYR A 203 -2.20 -15.72 -0.04
CA TYR A 203 -3.27 -16.28 0.75
C TYR A 203 -4.64 -15.80 0.25
N LEU A 204 -4.84 -14.49 0.11
CA LEU A 204 -6.08 -13.91 -0.39
C LEU A 204 -6.39 -14.36 -1.83
N ALA A 205 -5.37 -14.58 -2.67
CA ALA A 205 -5.55 -15.13 -4.01
C ALA A 205 -6.16 -16.54 -3.99
N SER A 206 -5.83 -17.36 -2.99
CA SER A 206 -6.34 -18.72 -2.81
C SER A 206 -7.62 -18.82 -1.96
N PHE A 207 -7.98 -17.75 -1.25
CA PHE A 207 -9.15 -17.72 -0.37
C PHE A 207 -10.45 -17.81 -1.19
N LYS A 208 -11.34 -18.71 -0.82
CA LYS A 208 -12.59 -18.99 -1.58
C LYS A 208 -13.77 -18.12 -1.16
N GLY A 209 -13.70 -17.49 0.02
CA GLY A 209 -14.75 -16.62 0.54
C GLY A 209 -14.73 -15.22 -0.05
N THR A 210 -15.60 -14.38 0.46
CA THR A 210 -15.72 -12.97 0.09
C THR A 210 -14.70 -12.12 0.84
N VAL A 211 -14.04 -11.19 0.13
CA VAL A 211 -13.06 -10.27 0.72
C VAL A 211 -13.51 -8.84 0.49
N VAL A 212 -13.58 -8.06 1.57
CA VAL A 212 -13.78 -6.61 1.50
C VAL A 212 -12.58 -5.94 2.17
N ALA A 213 -11.79 -5.21 1.40
CA ALA A 213 -10.56 -4.60 1.89
C ALA A 213 -10.61 -3.07 1.82
N ILE A 214 -10.29 -2.43 2.93
CA ILE A 214 -9.92 -1.03 3.01
C ILE A 214 -8.40 -1.01 3.03
N SER A 215 -7.77 -0.38 2.04
CA SER A 215 -6.32 -0.19 2.04
C SER A 215 -5.93 1.06 1.27
N HIS A 216 -4.83 1.64 1.67
CA HIS A 216 -4.15 2.72 0.94
C HIS A 216 -2.95 2.21 0.13
N ASP A 217 -2.63 0.92 0.21
CA ASP A 217 -1.62 0.26 -0.62
C ASP A 217 -2.20 -0.07 -2.00
N ARG A 218 -1.82 0.72 -3.01
CA ARG A 218 -2.30 0.58 -4.39
C ARG A 218 -1.89 -0.74 -5.02
N TYR A 219 -0.69 -1.23 -4.71
CA TYR A 219 -0.18 -2.48 -5.26
C TYR A 219 -0.92 -3.69 -4.67
N PHE A 220 -1.16 -3.68 -3.36
CA PHE A 220 -2.01 -4.67 -2.69
C PHE A 220 -3.42 -4.71 -3.30
N LEU A 221 -4.05 -3.55 -3.45
CA LEU A 221 -5.39 -3.46 -4.06
C LEU A 221 -5.39 -4.01 -5.50
N ASP A 222 -4.41 -3.65 -6.32
CA ASP A 222 -4.34 -4.13 -7.71
C ASP A 222 -4.28 -5.67 -7.82
N ARG A 223 -3.64 -6.33 -6.87
CA ARG A 223 -3.51 -7.79 -6.87
C ARG A 223 -4.66 -8.53 -6.21
N THR A 224 -5.35 -7.88 -5.28
CA THR A 224 -6.32 -8.57 -4.41
C THR A 224 -7.77 -8.30 -4.76
N ILE A 225 -8.11 -7.14 -5.36
CA ILE A 225 -9.50 -6.76 -5.63
C ILE A 225 -9.86 -6.85 -7.11
N THR A 226 -11.14 -7.10 -7.38
CA THR A 226 -11.72 -7.12 -8.73
C THR A 226 -12.81 -6.08 -8.93
N ARG A 227 -13.26 -5.44 -7.85
CA ARG A 227 -14.29 -4.40 -7.86
C ARG A 227 -13.98 -3.36 -6.79
N VAL A 228 -14.27 -2.10 -7.08
CA VAL A 228 -14.13 -0.99 -6.13
C VAL A 228 -15.51 -0.39 -5.82
N ILE A 229 -15.76 -0.16 -4.54
CA ILE A 229 -16.85 0.66 -4.02
C ILE A 229 -16.19 1.89 -3.38
N GLU A 230 -16.44 3.07 -3.95
CA GLU A 230 -15.95 4.33 -3.39
C GLU A 230 -17.04 5.02 -2.60
N ILE A 231 -16.76 5.37 -1.34
CA ILE A 231 -17.64 6.22 -0.53
C ILE A 231 -17.27 7.69 -0.78
N LEU A 232 -18.18 8.42 -1.43
CA LEU A 232 -18.03 9.83 -1.73
C LEU A 232 -19.25 10.59 -1.18
N ASP A 233 -19.00 11.53 -0.27
CA ASP A 233 -20.05 12.36 0.36
C ASP A 233 -21.25 11.54 0.90
N GLY A 234 -20.96 10.39 1.52
CA GLY A 234 -21.94 9.48 2.10
C GLY A 234 -22.63 8.51 1.14
N HIS A 235 -22.34 8.58 -0.16
CA HIS A 235 -22.92 7.73 -1.21
C HIS A 235 -21.88 6.76 -1.79
N ALA A 236 -22.35 5.66 -2.42
CA ALA A 236 -21.49 4.68 -3.08
C ALA A 236 -21.37 4.95 -4.59
N GLU A 237 -20.14 5.02 -5.10
CA GLU A 237 -19.83 4.90 -6.53
C GLU A 237 -19.16 3.56 -6.82
N PHE A 238 -19.46 2.95 -7.98
CA PHE A 238 -19.02 1.59 -8.33
C PHE A 238 -18.10 1.59 -9.54
N TYR A 239 -17.05 0.76 -9.44
CA TYR A 239 -16.08 0.53 -10.51
C TYR A 239 -15.78 -0.96 -10.60
N ASN A 240 -15.98 -1.55 -11.78
CA ASN A 240 -15.76 -2.99 -12.02
C ASN A 240 -14.33 -3.19 -12.55
N GLY A 241 -13.39 -3.35 -11.66
CA GLY A 241 -11.97 -3.53 -11.96
C GLY A 241 -11.11 -3.38 -10.71
N ASN A 242 -9.80 -3.54 -10.87
CA ASN A 242 -8.81 -3.34 -9.82
C ASN A 242 -8.55 -1.83 -9.56
N TYR A 243 -7.58 -1.52 -8.72
CA TYR A 243 -7.25 -0.13 -8.37
C TYR A 243 -6.78 0.69 -9.58
N SER A 244 -5.93 0.13 -10.43
CA SER A 244 -5.44 0.80 -11.65
C SER A 244 -6.58 1.17 -12.59
N PHE A 245 -7.53 0.26 -12.80
CA PHE A 245 -8.74 0.55 -13.57
C PHE A 245 -9.58 1.66 -12.92
N TYR A 246 -9.79 1.59 -11.61
CA TYR A 246 -10.52 2.61 -10.85
C TYR A 246 -9.91 4.00 -11.02
N ALA A 247 -8.58 4.14 -10.89
CA ALA A 247 -7.90 5.42 -10.98
C ALA A 247 -8.11 6.08 -12.37
N VAL A 248 -7.97 5.31 -13.46
CA VAL A 248 -8.19 5.78 -14.83
C VAL A 248 -9.66 6.14 -15.08
N GLU A 249 -10.58 5.26 -14.66
CA GLU A 249 -12.01 5.44 -14.89
C GLU A 249 -12.58 6.61 -14.08
N LYS A 250 -12.09 6.83 -12.86
CA LYS A 250 -12.46 7.98 -12.03
C LYS A 250 -12.05 9.29 -12.68
N GLU A 251 -10.82 9.39 -13.19
CA GLU A 251 -10.35 10.58 -13.91
C GLU A 251 -11.16 10.80 -15.19
N ARG A 252 -11.47 9.74 -15.94
CA ARG A 252 -12.33 9.83 -17.13
C ARG A 252 -13.71 10.37 -16.79
N ARG A 253 -14.38 9.82 -15.75
CA ARG A 253 -15.71 10.29 -15.30
C ARG A 253 -15.67 11.74 -14.82
N TYR A 254 -14.61 12.13 -14.10
CA TYR A 254 -14.42 13.52 -13.69
C TYR A 254 -14.32 14.47 -14.89
N LEU A 255 -13.48 14.14 -15.87
CA LEU A 255 -13.32 14.95 -17.10
C LEU A 255 -14.61 15.03 -17.90
N GLU A 256 -15.39 13.96 -17.98
CA GLU A 256 -16.70 13.96 -18.64
C GLU A 256 -17.70 14.85 -17.91
N LYS A 257 -17.83 14.71 -16.58
CA LYS A 257 -18.66 15.59 -15.74
C LYS A 257 -18.26 17.07 -15.90
N MET A 258 -16.94 17.34 -15.96
CA MET A 258 -16.42 18.71 -16.12
C MET A 258 -16.76 19.30 -17.49
N ARG A 259 -16.56 18.51 -18.56
CA ARG A 259 -16.95 18.93 -19.92
C ARG A 259 -18.45 19.20 -20.04
N GLN A 260 -19.28 18.37 -19.40
CA GLN A 260 -20.71 18.57 -19.38
C GLN A 260 -21.06 19.86 -18.63
N TYR A 261 -20.50 20.09 -17.45
CA TYR A 261 -20.66 21.33 -16.69
C TYR A 261 -20.25 22.56 -17.49
N GLU A 262 -19.08 22.54 -18.14
CA GLU A 262 -18.61 23.67 -18.97
C GLU A 262 -19.55 23.97 -20.16
N LYS A 263 -20.09 22.92 -20.81
CA LYS A 263 -21.09 23.08 -21.88
C LYS A 263 -22.40 23.69 -21.35
N GLU A 264 -22.88 23.22 -20.21
CA GLU A 264 -24.07 23.77 -19.56
C GLU A 264 -23.86 25.23 -19.16
N GLN A 265 -22.72 25.55 -18.52
CA GLN A 265 -22.38 26.92 -18.13
C GLN A 265 -22.22 27.86 -19.33
N ALA A 266 -21.65 27.39 -20.44
CA ALA A 266 -21.56 28.18 -21.67
C ALA A 266 -22.95 28.51 -22.24
N LYS A 267 -23.88 27.51 -22.21
CA LYS A 267 -25.24 27.70 -22.67
C LYS A 267 -26.06 28.58 -21.75
N ILE A 268 -25.88 28.45 -20.42
CA ILE A 268 -26.49 29.33 -19.43
C ILE A 268 -26.07 30.78 -19.66
N ARG A 269 -24.75 31.05 -19.78
CA ARG A 269 -24.23 32.41 -20.06
C ARG A 269 -24.81 33.00 -21.36
N GLN A 270 -24.95 32.15 -22.40
CA GLN A 270 -25.55 32.60 -23.66
C GLN A 270 -27.02 32.97 -23.51
N LEU A 271 -27.80 32.19 -22.73
CA LEU A 271 -29.20 32.47 -22.45
C LEU A 271 -29.36 33.66 -21.51
N GLU A 272 -28.52 33.85 -20.50
CA GLU A 272 -28.47 35.00 -19.61
C GLU A 272 -28.24 36.29 -20.43
N ALA A 273 -27.23 36.31 -21.29
CA ALA A 273 -26.96 37.45 -22.16
C ALA A 273 -28.16 37.78 -23.11
N ALA A 274 -28.88 36.73 -23.56
CA ALA A 274 -30.08 36.93 -24.39
C ALA A 274 -31.27 37.44 -23.57
N ALA A 275 -31.47 36.96 -22.34
CA ALA A 275 -32.52 37.43 -21.43
C ALA A 275 -32.28 38.89 -21.03
N ASP A 276 -31.03 39.26 -20.70
CA ASP A 276 -30.65 40.65 -20.38
C ASP A 276 -30.95 41.60 -21.54
N LYS A 277 -30.66 41.21 -22.78
CA LYS A 277 -31.01 42.00 -23.96
C LYS A 277 -32.50 42.14 -24.13
N LEU A 278 -33.27 41.07 -23.88
CA LEU A 278 -34.74 41.13 -23.93
C LEU A 278 -35.33 42.02 -22.84
N HIS A 279 -34.78 42.01 -21.62
CA HIS A 279 -35.16 42.92 -20.55
C HIS A 279 -34.86 44.38 -20.92
N LEU A 280 -33.70 44.69 -21.49
CA LEU A 280 -33.34 46.02 -21.92
C LEU A 280 -34.30 46.55 -23.00
N TRP A 281 -34.67 45.70 -23.97
CA TRP A 281 -35.64 46.08 -25.00
C TRP A 281 -37.10 46.16 -24.48
N ALA A 282 -37.44 45.34 -23.50
CA ALA A 282 -38.76 45.37 -22.87
C ALA A 282 -38.99 46.65 -22.05
N PHE A 283 -37.91 47.22 -21.48
CA PHE A 283 -37.97 48.53 -20.79
C PHE A 283 -38.44 49.67 -21.70
N MET A 284 -38.36 49.48 -23.04
CA MET A 284 -38.91 50.39 -24.04
C MET A 284 -40.42 50.23 -24.32
N GLY A 285 -41.15 49.47 -23.47
CA GLY A 285 -42.63 49.40 -23.49
C GLY A 285 -43.24 48.18 -24.16
N ASN A 286 -42.56 47.04 -24.22
CA ASN A 286 -43.08 45.81 -24.83
C ASN A 286 -43.20 44.64 -23.86
N ASP A 287 -44.41 44.41 -23.30
CA ASP A 287 -44.73 43.35 -22.34
C ASP A 287 -44.49 41.93 -22.86
N ALA A 288 -44.56 41.70 -24.18
CA ALA A 288 -44.30 40.39 -24.77
C ALA A 288 -42.83 39.98 -24.66
N LEU A 289 -41.91 40.95 -24.68
CA LEU A 289 -40.46 40.70 -24.48
C LEU A 289 -40.13 40.38 -23.03
N HIS A 290 -40.83 41.02 -22.06
CA HIS A 290 -40.71 40.64 -20.65
C HIS A 290 -41.13 39.18 -20.40
N LYS A 291 -42.25 38.74 -20.94
CA LYS A 291 -42.69 37.34 -20.81
C LYS A 291 -41.71 36.35 -21.40
N ARG A 292 -41.07 36.72 -22.51
CA ARG A 292 -40.00 35.88 -23.14
C ARG A 292 -38.72 35.81 -22.29
N ALA A 293 -38.30 36.93 -21.71
CA ALA A 293 -37.16 36.98 -20.80
C ALA A 293 -37.39 36.08 -19.57
N PHE A 294 -38.53 36.22 -18.88
CA PHE A 294 -38.91 35.34 -17.75
C PHE A 294 -39.01 33.85 -18.12
N SER A 295 -39.46 33.54 -19.34
CA SER A 295 -39.48 32.16 -19.82
C SER A 295 -38.03 31.62 -19.99
N MET A 296 -37.11 32.47 -20.46
CA MET A 296 -35.67 32.09 -20.54
C MET A 296 -35.07 31.92 -19.15
N GLU A 297 -35.34 32.79 -18.20
CA GLU A 297 -34.85 32.66 -16.81
C GLU A 297 -35.33 31.35 -16.16
N LYS A 298 -36.61 31.00 -16.29
CA LYS A 298 -37.13 29.71 -15.83
C LYS A 298 -36.44 28.53 -16.51
N ARG A 299 -36.06 28.69 -17.79
CA ARG A 299 -35.29 27.65 -18.50
C ARG A 299 -33.86 27.54 -17.97
N ILE A 300 -33.21 28.68 -17.67
CA ILE A 300 -31.87 28.72 -17.05
C ILE A 300 -31.92 28.05 -15.68
N GLU A 301 -32.92 28.35 -14.84
CA GLU A 301 -33.09 27.75 -13.52
C GLU A 301 -33.23 26.20 -13.61
N ARG A 302 -34.01 25.71 -14.58
CA ARG A 302 -34.14 24.27 -14.84
C ARG A 302 -32.86 23.63 -15.41
N MET A 303 -31.97 24.41 -16.05
CA MET A 303 -30.70 23.95 -16.58
C MET A 303 -29.58 23.98 -15.55
N ARG A 304 -29.73 24.72 -14.45
CA ARG A 304 -28.78 24.70 -13.32
C ARG A 304 -28.96 23.43 -12.48
N THR A 305 -28.78 22.25 -13.11
CA THR A 305 -28.99 20.95 -12.46
C THR A 305 -27.69 20.28 -12.06
N THR A 306 -26.56 20.74 -12.61
CA THR A 306 -25.25 20.10 -12.40
C THR A 306 -24.39 21.01 -11.51
N ASP A 307 -24.04 20.52 -10.34
CA ASP A 307 -23.03 21.17 -9.51
C ASP A 307 -21.65 21.06 -10.15
N LYS A 308 -20.82 22.08 -9.91
CA LYS A 308 -19.44 22.05 -10.39
C LYS A 308 -18.74 20.84 -9.79
N PRO A 309 -18.17 19.91 -10.61
CA PRO A 309 -17.39 18.81 -10.09
C PRO A 309 -16.25 19.32 -9.22
N THR A 310 -16.26 18.96 -7.95
CA THR A 310 -15.21 19.34 -7.01
C THR A 310 -14.04 18.38 -7.15
N ARG A 311 -12.86 18.94 -7.42
CA ARG A 311 -11.60 18.21 -7.29
C ARG A 311 -10.86 18.77 -6.10
N GLU A 312 -10.29 17.89 -5.29
CA GLU A 312 -9.35 18.36 -4.28
C GLU A 312 -8.21 19.11 -4.97
N LYS A 313 -7.92 20.31 -4.49
CA LYS A 313 -6.76 21.04 -4.99
C LYS A 313 -5.53 20.23 -4.60
N LYS A 314 -4.70 19.87 -5.57
CA LYS A 314 -3.41 19.24 -5.29
C LYS A 314 -2.60 20.10 -4.33
N MET A 315 -1.90 19.48 -3.42
CA MET A 315 -0.89 20.18 -2.62
C MET A 315 0.20 20.70 -3.58
N THR A 316 0.65 21.94 -3.39
CA THR A 316 1.57 22.61 -4.34
C THR A 316 2.96 22.87 -3.76
N ALA A 317 3.23 22.35 -2.56
CA ALA A 317 4.51 22.55 -1.90
C ALA A 317 5.59 21.63 -2.49
N GLN A 318 6.81 22.15 -2.61
CA GLN A 318 7.98 21.43 -3.12
C GLN A 318 9.15 21.62 -2.16
N PHE A 319 10.04 20.61 -2.07
CA PHE A 319 11.30 20.75 -1.36
C PHE A 319 12.20 21.77 -2.07
N ARG A 320 12.86 22.62 -1.28
CA ARG A 320 13.88 23.51 -1.83
C ARG A 320 15.19 22.76 -1.83
N SER A 321 15.65 22.36 -3.01
CA SER A 321 16.97 21.75 -3.17
C SER A 321 18.06 22.83 -3.09
N SER A 322 19.12 22.56 -2.30
CA SER A 322 20.37 23.30 -2.38
C SER A 322 21.42 22.46 -3.11
N GLU A 323 22.28 23.11 -3.90
CA GLU A 323 23.38 22.41 -4.54
C GLU A 323 24.26 21.72 -3.49
N PHE A 324 24.60 20.47 -3.75
CA PHE A 324 25.57 19.73 -2.98
C PHE A 324 26.96 19.94 -3.58
N LEU A 325 27.86 20.53 -2.79
CA LEU A 325 29.25 20.74 -3.16
C LEU A 325 30.10 19.63 -2.53
N GLY A 326 30.39 18.58 -3.29
CA GLY A 326 31.24 17.46 -2.83
C GLY A 326 30.90 16.13 -3.52
N ASP A 327 31.77 15.15 -3.42
CA ASP A 327 31.61 13.84 -4.06
C ASP A 327 30.83 12.83 -3.17
N GLU A 328 30.98 12.89 -1.85
CA GLU A 328 30.41 11.95 -0.90
C GLU A 328 29.47 12.66 0.09
N VAL A 329 28.17 12.34 0.07
CA VAL A 329 27.16 12.85 1.00
C VAL A 329 27.23 12.12 2.35
N LEU A 330 27.44 10.79 2.30
CA LEU A 330 27.48 9.91 3.46
C LEU A 330 28.51 8.80 3.23
N THR A 331 29.33 8.53 4.26
CA THR A 331 30.25 7.41 4.26
C THR A 331 30.11 6.64 5.57
N LEU A 332 29.88 5.34 5.47
CA LEU A 332 29.84 4.36 6.55
C LEU A 332 31.09 3.49 6.41
N LYS A 333 31.87 3.30 7.49
CA LYS A 333 33.08 2.44 7.50
C LYS A 333 33.08 1.53 8.70
N GLY A 334 32.95 0.22 8.46
CA GLY A 334 32.97 -0.84 9.46
C GLY A 334 31.89 -0.67 10.53
N VAL A 335 30.72 -0.10 10.18
CA VAL A 335 29.70 0.27 11.16
C VAL A 335 29.01 -0.97 11.69
N GLY A 336 28.93 -1.08 13.03
CA GLY A 336 28.21 -2.15 13.73
C GLY A 336 27.37 -1.59 14.87
N LYS A 337 26.24 -2.27 15.18
CA LYS A 337 25.33 -1.95 16.29
C LYS A 337 24.71 -3.19 16.89
N SER A 338 24.71 -3.26 18.22
CA SER A 338 24.10 -4.31 19.02
C SER A 338 23.33 -3.72 20.19
N PHE A 339 22.26 -4.40 20.63
CA PHE A 339 21.54 -4.09 21.85
C PHE A 339 21.53 -5.33 22.76
N GLY A 340 22.32 -5.28 23.83
CA GLY A 340 22.54 -6.42 24.69
C GLY A 340 23.19 -7.58 23.90
N GLU A 341 22.58 -8.75 23.91
CA GLU A 341 23.05 -9.93 23.16
C GLU A 341 22.64 -9.93 21.68
N ARG A 342 21.74 -9.02 21.29
CA ARG A 342 21.22 -8.97 19.93
C ARG A 342 22.03 -8.03 19.05
N THR A 343 22.79 -8.59 18.11
CA THR A 343 23.44 -7.82 17.05
C THR A 343 22.42 -7.49 15.96
N LEU A 344 22.29 -6.22 15.59
CA LEU A 344 21.44 -5.78 14.50
C LEU A 344 22.18 -5.89 13.15
N PHE A 345 23.39 -5.39 13.09
CA PHE A 345 24.27 -5.51 11.93
C PHE A 345 25.72 -5.22 12.33
N SER A 346 26.66 -5.70 11.53
CA SER A 346 28.09 -5.54 11.74
C SER A 346 28.85 -5.35 10.43
N GLY A 347 29.99 -4.63 10.50
CA GLY A 347 30.92 -4.50 9.37
C GLY A 347 30.33 -3.79 8.16
N VAL A 348 29.47 -2.79 8.33
CA VAL A 348 28.81 -2.09 7.22
C VAL A 348 29.75 -1.05 6.60
N ASP A 349 30.08 -1.25 5.33
CA ASP A 349 30.87 -0.33 4.50
C ASP A 349 30.05 0.16 3.30
N LEU A 350 29.57 1.41 3.37
CA LEU A 350 28.70 2.00 2.34
C LEU A 350 29.11 3.45 2.07
N LYS A 351 28.86 3.88 0.83
CA LYS A 351 29.08 5.26 0.40
C LYS A 351 27.87 5.75 -0.40
N VAL A 352 27.53 7.00 -0.21
CA VAL A 352 26.44 7.69 -0.92
C VAL A 352 26.99 8.91 -1.62
N ALA A 353 26.82 8.97 -2.91
CA ALA A 353 27.13 10.12 -3.74
C ALA A 353 25.96 11.11 -3.83
N GLY A 354 26.24 12.32 -4.28
CA GLY A 354 25.19 13.33 -4.52
C GLY A 354 24.19 12.86 -5.58
N GLY A 355 22.88 13.09 -5.33
CA GLY A 355 21.81 12.76 -6.26
C GLY A 355 21.38 11.29 -6.30
N GLU A 356 22.01 10.39 -5.52
CA GLU A 356 21.56 8.99 -5.44
C GLU A 356 20.22 8.86 -4.71
N ARG A 357 19.40 7.91 -5.15
CA ARG A 357 18.09 7.58 -4.55
C ARG A 357 18.12 6.14 -4.03
N ILE A 358 18.22 5.98 -2.73
CA ILE A 358 18.51 4.70 -2.08
C ILE A 358 17.31 4.26 -1.26
N ALA A 359 16.81 3.04 -1.53
CA ALA A 359 15.84 2.39 -0.68
C ALA A 359 16.54 1.44 0.31
N LEU A 360 16.32 1.63 1.60
CA LEU A 360 16.74 0.70 2.65
C LEU A 360 15.59 -0.24 2.97
N ILE A 361 15.73 -1.51 2.61
CA ILE A 361 14.71 -2.55 2.78
C ILE A 361 15.20 -3.65 3.74
N GLY A 362 14.29 -4.44 4.26
CA GLY A 362 14.53 -5.56 5.18
C GLY A 362 13.33 -5.78 6.10
N ASP A 363 13.30 -6.88 6.80
CA ASP A 363 12.21 -7.25 7.70
C ASP A 363 12.05 -6.26 8.88
N ASN A 364 10.91 -6.35 9.56
CA ASN A 364 10.67 -5.53 10.73
C ASN A 364 11.60 -5.93 11.88
N GLY A 365 12.16 -4.91 12.56
CA GLY A 365 13.07 -5.12 13.69
C GLY A 365 14.51 -5.48 13.32
N THR A 366 14.90 -5.43 12.04
CA THR A 366 16.29 -5.69 11.60
C THR A 366 17.25 -4.54 11.91
N GLY A 367 16.75 -3.34 12.20
CA GLY A 367 17.59 -2.19 12.56
C GLY A 367 17.62 -1.06 11.54
N LYS A 368 16.69 -1.02 10.56
CA LYS A 368 16.59 0.05 9.55
C LYS A 368 16.52 1.45 10.19
N SER A 369 15.57 1.67 11.08
CA SER A 369 15.41 2.97 11.77
C SER A 369 16.58 3.28 12.71
N THR A 370 17.24 2.25 13.27
CA THR A 370 18.46 2.43 14.07
C THR A 370 19.60 2.96 13.22
N LEU A 371 19.80 2.43 12.01
CA LEU A 371 20.80 2.94 11.08
C LEU A 371 20.53 4.42 10.73
N ILE A 372 19.27 4.78 10.45
CA ILE A 372 18.88 6.16 10.19
C ILE A 372 19.19 7.06 11.40
N LYS A 373 18.82 6.65 12.63
CA LYS A 373 19.13 7.39 13.86
C LYS A 373 20.63 7.60 14.06
N MET A 374 21.45 6.59 13.70
CA MET A 374 22.90 6.73 13.76
C MET A 374 23.42 7.73 12.71
N ILE A 375 22.84 7.76 11.51
CA ILE A 375 23.16 8.76 10.48
C ILE A 375 22.78 10.16 10.96
N MET A 376 21.64 10.29 11.67
CA MET A 376 21.21 11.55 12.28
C MET A 376 22.01 11.97 13.51
N GLY A 377 22.86 11.08 14.06
CA GLY A 377 23.62 11.34 15.29
C GLY A 377 22.80 11.23 16.57
N GLU A 378 21.58 10.68 16.50
CA GLU A 378 20.72 10.40 17.66
C GLU A 378 21.17 9.15 18.42
N GLU A 379 21.82 8.22 17.72
CA GLU A 379 22.42 6.99 18.24
C GLU A 379 23.88 6.89 17.79
N TYR A 380 24.72 6.22 18.60
CA TYR A 380 26.12 6.02 18.28
C TYR A 380 26.36 4.58 17.82
N PRO A 381 27.21 4.36 16.79
CA PRO A 381 27.65 3.02 16.43
C PRO A 381 28.54 2.44 17.55
N ASP A 382 28.44 1.14 17.77
CA ASP A 382 29.31 0.43 18.71
C ASP A 382 30.69 0.16 18.07
N GLU A 383 30.72 -0.01 16.74
CA GLU A 383 31.92 -0.22 15.94
C GLU A 383 31.87 0.68 14.69
N GLY A 384 33.06 1.03 14.19
CA GLY A 384 33.22 1.80 12.97
C GLY A 384 32.95 3.31 13.14
N ARG A 385 32.65 3.97 12.01
CA ARG A 385 32.37 5.42 12.00
C ARG A 385 31.46 5.81 10.87
N ILE A 386 30.65 6.84 11.13
CA ILE A 386 29.76 7.49 10.17
C ILE A 386 30.30 8.90 9.90
N LYS A 387 30.42 9.27 8.64
CA LYS A 387 30.87 10.59 8.22
C LYS A 387 29.88 11.19 7.22
N LEU A 388 29.36 12.36 7.52
CA LEU A 388 28.58 13.19 6.60
C LEU A 388 29.50 14.14 5.83
N GLY A 389 29.15 14.44 4.61
CA GLY A 389 29.81 15.47 3.81
C GLY A 389 29.69 16.85 4.47
N SER A 390 30.70 17.70 4.35
CA SER A 390 30.75 19.01 5.03
C SER A 390 29.65 19.98 4.59
N SER A 391 29.12 19.83 3.37
CA SER A 391 28.03 20.66 2.82
C SER A 391 26.66 20.00 2.92
N THR A 392 26.56 18.84 3.58
CA THR A 392 25.31 18.09 3.72
C THR A 392 24.31 18.82 4.62
N LYS A 393 23.14 19.11 4.08
CA LYS A 393 21.98 19.66 4.80
C LYS A 393 20.87 18.63 4.77
N ILE A 394 20.58 18.03 5.94
CA ILE A 394 19.63 16.91 6.07
C ILE A 394 18.25 17.42 6.44
N ALA A 395 17.22 16.91 5.75
CA ALA A 395 15.85 16.90 6.26
C ALA A 395 15.45 15.47 6.59
N TYR A 396 14.91 15.26 7.77
CA TYR A 396 14.50 13.93 8.26
C TYR A 396 13.03 13.89 8.65
N LEU A 397 12.29 12.95 8.04
CA LEU A 397 10.94 12.57 8.43
C LEU A 397 11.01 11.23 9.16
N PRO A 398 10.86 11.22 10.50
CA PRO A 398 10.86 9.98 11.28
C PRO A 398 9.54 9.23 11.15
N GLN A 399 9.57 7.92 11.39
CA GLN A 399 8.38 7.06 11.43
C GLN A 399 7.36 7.51 12.49
N ILE A 400 7.85 7.85 13.69
CA ILE A 400 7.03 8.39 14.77
C ILE A 400 7.39 9.86 14.95
N ILE A 401 6.40 10.72 14.77
CA ILE A 401 6.59 12.15 14.82
C ILE A 401 6.33 12.65 16.24
N HIS A 402 7.32 13.25 16.82
CA HIS A 402 7.21 13.91 18.11
C HIS A 402 7.26 15.42 17.92
N PHE A 403 6.38 16.12 18.63
CA PHE A 403 6.39 17.58 18.74
C PHE A 403 6.68 17.96 20.19
N ASP A 404 7.62 18.87 20.40
CA ASP A 404 8.06 19.28 21.75
C ASP A 404 6.93 19.80 22.63
N VAL A 405 5.95 20.49 22.02
CA VAL A 405 4.80 21.06 22.72
C VAL A 405 3.53 20.72 21.95
N PRO A 406 2.94 19.52 22.17
CA PRO A 406 1.78 19.06 21.41
C PRO A 406 0.50 19.90 21.62
N GLN A 407 0.42 20.69 22.69
CA GLN A 407 -0.72 21.58 22.97
C GLN A 407 -0.71 22.86 22.14
N ARG A 408 0.40 23.20 21.46
CA ARG A 408 0.42 24.36 20.56
C ARG A 408 -0.48 24.15 19.38
N ASN A 409 -1.06 25.26 18.88
CA ASN A 409 -1.73 25.22 17.59
C ASN A 409 -0.73 25.15 16.42
N LEU A 410 -1.24 24.87 15.23
CA LEU A 410 -0.39 24.64 14.06
C LEU A 410 0.40 25.90 13.67
N VAL A 411 -0.24 27.07 13.73
CA VAL A 411 0.41 28.36 13.38
C VAL A 411 1.57 28.62 14.32
N ASP A 412 1.33 28.51 15.63
CA ASP A 412 2.37 28.74 16.63
C ASP A 412 3.49 27.69 16.51
N THR A 413 3.16 26.45 16.22
CA THR A 413 4.17 25.39 15.98
C THR A 413 5.09 25.77 14.83
N MET A 414 4.55 26.29 13.72
CA MET A 414 5.33 26.79 12.58
C MET A 414 6.19 28.00 12.97
N LEU A 415 5.64 28.96 13.72
CA LEU A 415 6.36 30.17 14.14
C LEU A 415 7.51 29.88 15.09
N TYR A 416 7.31 28.95 16.04
CA TYR A 416 8.37 28.58 17.00
C TYR A 416 9.43 27.66 16.41
N SER A 417 9.13 26.97 15.31
CA SER A 417 10.14 26.13 14.64
C SER A 417 11.18 26.94 13.86
N LYS A 418 10.86 28.19 13.47
CA LYS A 418 11.71 29.04 12.62
C LYS A 418 11.67 30.51 13.06
N ARG A 419 12.84 31.13 13.16
CA ARG A 419 12.98 32.52 13.63
C ARG A 419 12.46 33.57 12.64
N ASP A 420 12.36 33.25 11.35
CA ASP A 420 12.12 34.25 10.29
C ASP A 420 10.79 34.07 9.54
N ILE A 421 9.84 33.32 10.09
CA ILE A 421 8.53 33.12 9.47
C ILE A 421 7.50 34.08 10.06
N THR A 422 6.75 34.77 9.18
CA THR A 422 5.62 35.63 9.63
C THR A 422 4.35 34.80 9.78
N PRO A 423 3.38 35.22 10.64
CA PRO A 423 2.10 34.51 10.80
C PRO A 423 1.34 34.31 9.48
N GLN A 424 1.42 35.27 8.56
CA GLN A 424 0.80 35.14 7.23
C GLN A 424 1.47 34.03 6.42
N LYS A 425 2.80 34.03 6.32
CA LYS A 425 3.53 32.96 5.63
C LYS A 425 3.29 31.59 6.25
N ALA A 426 3.18 31.49 7.58
CA ALA A 426 2.85 30.23 8.25
C ALA A 426 1.47 29.73 7.81
N ARG A 427 0.46 30.59 7.79
CA ARG A 427 -0.90 30.23 7.32
C ARG A 427 -0.93 29.85 5.84
N ASP A 428 -0.23 30.61 4.98
CA ASP A 428 -0.16 30.31 3.54
C ASP A 428 0.44 28.92 3.27
N ARG A 429 1.47 28.55 4.04
CA ARG A 429 2.08 27.22 3.98
C ARG A 429 1.18 26.14 4.50
N LEU A 430 0.58 26.33 5.68
CA LEU A 430 -0.39 25.39 6.22
C LEU A 430 -1.55 25.17 5.25
N ALA A 431 -2.01 26.23 4.57
CA ALA A 431 -3.05 26.14 3.55
C ALA A 431 -2.62 25.31 2.32
N ALA A 432 -1.33 25.38 1.91
CA ALA A 432 -0.77 24.54 0.86
C ALA A 432 -0.79 23.05 1.23
N PHE A 433 -0.75 22.72 2.54
CA PHE A 433 -0.85 21.38 3.10
C PHE A 433 -2.27 21.01 3.56
N HIS A 434 -3.28 21.72 3.08
CA HIS A 434 -4.71 21.50 3.36
C HIS A 434 -5.16 21.79 4.78
N PHE A 435 -4.36 22.47 5.59
CA PHE A 435 -4.83 23.04 6.86
C PHE A 435 -5.44 24.42 6.61
N ARG A 436 -6.78 24.52 6.66
CA ARG A 436 -7.52 25.73 6.28
C ARG A 436 -8.52 26.15 7.34
N GLY A 437 -8.89 27.44 7.34
CA GLY A 437 -9.88 27.98 8.26
C GLY A 437 -9.53 27.72 9.73
N GLU A 438 -10.43 27.07 10.45
CA GLU A 438 -10.28 26.74 11.87
C GLU A 438 -9.20 25.67 12.13
N ASP A 439 -8.84 24.85 11.13
CA ASP A 439 -7.86 23.78 11.32
C ASP A 439 -6.51 24.30 11.77
N VAL A 440 -6.10 25.49 11.33
CA VAL A 440 -4.78 26.07 11.68
C VAL A 440 -4.65 26.43 13.17
N PHE A 441 -5.78 26.53 13.89
CA PHE A 441 -5.83 26.79 15.32
C PHE A 441 -6.01 25.54 16.18
N LYS A 442 -6.18 24.36 15.56
CA LYS A 442 -6.20 23.10 16.29
C LYS A 442 -4.86 22.86 16.98
N SER A 443 -4.91 22.25 18.16
CA SER A 443 -3.71 21.75 18.84
C SER A 443 -3.13 20.58 18.05
N VAL A 444 -1.79 20.48 18.01
CA VAL A 444 -1.11 19.35 17.38
C VAL A 444 -1.51 18.01 18.01
N SER A 445 -1.84 18.00 19.31
CA SER A 445 -2.27 16.80 20.04
C SER A 445 -3.58 16.16 19.54
N VAL A 446 -4.44 16.94 18.87
CA VAL A 446 -5.72 16.43 18.34
C VAL A 446 -5.62 15.99 16.88
N LEU A 447 -4.46 16.15 16.26
CA LEU A 447 -4.22 15.72 14.87
C LEU A 447 -4.08 14.21 14.79
N SER A 448 -4.67 13.63 13.74
CA SER A 448 -4.41 12.25 13.33
C SER A 448 -2.94 12.07 12.92
N GLY A 449 -2.42 10.84 12.95
CA GLY A 449 -1.04 10.54 12.54
C GLY A 449 -0.71 11.07 11.13
N GLY A 450 -1.64 10.94 10.17
CA GLY A 450 -1.46 11.49 8.83
C GLY A 450 -1.42 13.02 8.78
N GLU A 451 -2.21 13.70 9.62
CA GLU A 451 -2.15 15.17 9.75
C GLU A 451 -0.85 15.62 10.41
N GLN A 452 -0.35 14.90 11.42
CA GLN A 452 0.95 15.15 12.00
C GLN A 452 2.09 15.00 10.98
N SER A 453 2.04 13.97 10.14
CA SER A 453 3.00 13.76 9.04
C SER A 453 2.96 14.92 8.03
N ARG A 454 1.76 15.38 7.65
CA ARG A 454 1.60 16.55 6.77
C ARG A 454 2.16 17.84 7.40
N LEU A 455 1.92 18.06 8.70
CA LEU A 455 2.48 19.21 9.40
C LEU A 455 4.01 19.15 9.46
N ARG A 456 4.57 17.97 9.76
CA ARG A 456 6.03 17.79 9.79
C ARG A 456 6.66 18.03 8.42
N LEU A 457 6.07 17.51 7.37
CA LEU A 457 6.52 17.77 6.00
C LEU A 457 6.43 19.25 5.63
N CYS A 458 5.36 19.94 6.03
CA CYS A 458 5.22 21.39 5.88
C CYS A 458 6.39 22.14 6.52
N MET A 459 6.86 21.71 7.68
CA MET A 459 8.00 22.30 8.37
C MET A 459 9.32 22.01 7.65
N LEU A 460 9.52 20.78 7.13
CA LEU A 460 10.75 20.35 6.45
C LEU A 460 10.94 21.01 5.08
N MET A 461 9.87 21.21 4.33
CA MET A 461 9.94 21.81 2.98
C MET A 461 10.37 23.27 2.93
N ASP A 462 10.55 23.87 4.09
CA ASP A 462 11.00 25.26 4.22
C ASP A 462 12.51 25.40 4.25
N ASP A 463 13.21 24.32 4.54
CA ASP A 463 14.65 24.30 4.62
C ASP A 463 15.27 24.05 3.24
N GLU A 464 16.39 24.69 2.99
CA GLU A 464 17.26 24.33 1.88
C GLU A 464 17.97 23.02 2.23
N VAL A 465 17.57 21.93 1.57
CA VAL A 465 18.10 20.59 1.85
C VAL A 465 18.74 20.00 0.59
N ASN A 466 19.75 19.17 0.78
CA ASN A 466 20.37 18.39 -0.29
C ASN A 466 20.43 16.89 0.01
N PHE A 467 20.06 16.50 1.24
CA PHE A 467 19.92 15.10 1.63
C PHE A 467 18.60 14.91 2.39
N LEU A 468 17.66 14.22 1.75
CA LEU A 468 16.35 13.91 2.31
C LEU A 468 16.33 12.47 2.82
N ILE A 469 15.99 12.30 4.10
CA ILE A 469 15.83 10.98 4.75
C ILE A 469 14.37 10.81 5.13
N LEU A 470 13.73 9.74 4.64
CA LEU A 470 12.34 9.43 4.90
C LEU A 470 12.21 8.03 5.53
N ASP A 471 11.66 7.95 6.73
CA ASP A 471 11.37 6.68 7.42
C ASP A 471 9.88 6.40 7.39
N GLU A 472 9.45 5.47 6.52
CA GLU A 472 8.05 5.09 6.26
C GLU A 472 7.14 6.30 5.93
N PRO A 473 7.46 7.11 4.91
CA PRO A 473 6.78 8.37 4.64
C PRO A 473 5.31 8.21 4.20
N THR A 474 4.92 7.02 3.73
CA THR A 474 3.59 6.72 3.22
C THR A 474 2.65 6.11 4.27
N ASN A 475 3.16 5.78 5.47
CA ASN A 475 2.36 5.21 6.54
C ASN A 475 1.30 6.19 7.05
N HIS A 476 0.10 5.69 7.32
CA HIS A 476 -1.07 6.44 7.81
C HIS A 476 -1.57 7.55 6.88
N LEU A 477 -1.01 7.68 5.68
CA LEU A 477 -1.46 8.65 4.69
C LEU A 477 -2.53 8.04 3.78
N ASP A 478 -3.55 8.83 3.47
CA ASP A 478 -4.50 8.50 2.43
C ASP A 478 -3.86 8.59 1.02
N ILE A 479 -4.53 8.04 0.03
CA ILE A 479 -4.02 7.95 -1.34
C ILE A 479 -3.63 9.34 -1.88
N ALA A 480 -4.44 10.37 -1.64
CA ALA A 480 -4.18 11.73 -2.12
C ALA A 480 -2.91 12.34 -1.49
N SER A 481 -2.70 12.10 -0.18
CA SER A 481 -1.49 12.55 0.52
C SER A 481 -0.25 11.78 0.08
N ARG A 482 -0.39 10.48 -0.24
CA ARG A 482 0.70 9.68 -0.82
C ARG A 482 1.11 10.19 -2.20
N GLU A 483 0.15 10.42 -3.10
CA GLU A 483 0.41 10.98 -4.43
C GLU A 483 1.15 12.31 -4.36
N TRP A 484 0.75 13.16 -3.43
CA TRP A 484 1.42 14.43 -3.23
C TRP A 484 2.87 14.28 -2.73
N ILE A 485 3.16 13.39 -1.75
CA ILE A 485 4.54 13.12 -1.32
C ILE A 485 5.37 12.60 -2.50
N GLU A 486 4.81 11.73 -3.30
CA GLU A 486 5.47 11.23 -4.51
C GLU A 486 5.81 12.36 -5.48
N GLU A 487 4.86 13.25 -5.78
CA GLU A 487 5.11 14.43 -6.62
C GLU A 487 6.22 15.34 -6.01
N ALA A 488 6.21 15.52 -4.69
CA ALA A 488 7.21 16.33 -4.00
C ALA A 488 8.62 15.70 -4.01
N VAL A 489 8.71 14.38 -3.84
CA VAL A 489 9.96 13.62 -3.91
C VAL A 489 10.47 13.54 -5.35
N GLU A 490 9.58 13.44 -6.34
CA GLU A 490 9.95 13.45 -7.76
C GLU A 490 10.60 14.78 -8.18
N ALA A 491 10.04 15.89 -7.69
CA ALA A 491 10.56 17.23 -7.94
C ALA A 491 11.83 17.57 -7.14
N PHE A 492 12.27 16.71 -6.23
CA PHE A 492 13.49 16.92 -5.43
C PHE A 492 14.72 16.38 -6.16
N ASP A 493 15.67 17.26 -6.49
CA ASP A 493 16.89 16.92 -7.22
C ASP A 493 18.06 16.48 -6.33
N GLY A 494 17.88 16.48 -4.99
CA GLY A 494 18.92 16.09 -4.04
C GLY A 494 19.04 14.58 -3.85
N THR A 495 19.89 14.20 -2.89
CA THR A 495 20.09 12.81 -2.47
C THR A 495 18.93 12.34 -1.61
N LEU A 496 18.45 11.13 -1.85
CA LEU A 496 17.33 10.53 -1.13
C LEU A 496 17.73 9.18 -0.51
N LEU A 497 17.53 9.04 0.79
CA LEU A 497 17.58 7.77 1.51
C LEU A 497 16.21 7.53 2.15
N PHE A 498 15.60 6.39 1.88
CA PHE A 498 14.28 6.13 2.44
C PHE A 498 14.09 4.67 2.85
N VAL A 499 13.30 4.47 3.89
CA VAL A 499 12.73 3.19 4.29
C VAL A 499 11.28 3.21 3.89
N SER A 500 10.81 2.20 3.19
CA SER A 500 9.39 2.04 2.88
C SER A 500 9.04 0.58 2.65
N HIS A 501 7.81 0.21 2.99
CA HIS A 501 7.17 -1.04 2.61
C HIS A 501 6.20 -0.86 1.43
N ASP A 502 6.00 0.38 0.99
CA ASP A 502 5.20 0.72 -0.19
C ASP A 502 5.98 0.41 -1.48
N ARG A 503 5.63 -0.71 -2.13
CA ARG A 503 6.30 -1.16 -3.36
C ARG A 503 6.16 -0.19 -4.52
N TYR A 504 5.07 0.58 -4.57
CA TYR A 504 4.88 1.60 -5.58
C TYR A 504 5.90 2.73 -5.40
N PHE A 505 6.07 3.19 -4.15
CA PHE A 505 7.05 4.21 -3.80
C PHE A 505 8.49 3.75 -4.06
N ILE A 506 8.83 2.52 -3.62
CA ILE A 506 10.16 1.96 -3.83
C ILE A 506 10.47 1.83 -5.33
N ASN A 507 9.54 1.28 -6.11
CA ASN A 507 9.72 1.04 -7.54
C ASN A 507 9.87 2.33 -8.35
N ARG A 508 9.20 3.42 -7.92
CA ARG A 508 9.23 4.73 -8.58
C ARG A 508 10.54 5.47 -8.30
N PHE A 509 11.06 5.40 -7.08
CA PHE A 509 12.15 6.27 -6.65
C PHE A 509 13.49 5.60 -6.44
N ALA A 510 13.54 4.30 -6.13
CA ALA A 510 14.80 3.63 -5.87
C ALA A 510 15.62 3.38 -7.14
N THR A 511 16.78 4.00 -7.22
CA THR A 511 17.82 3.68 -8.22
C THR A 511 18.85 2.69 -7.68
N ARG A 512 18.92 2.55 -6.34
CA ARG A 512 19.83 1.69 -5.61
C ARG A 512 19.12 1.11 -4.39
N VAL A 513 19.38 -0.13 -4.04
CA VAL A 513 18.73 -0.84 -2.95
C VAL A 513 19.76 -1.32 -1.94
N TRP A 514 19.58 -0.98 -0.68
CA TRP A 514 20.28 -1.54 0.46
C TRP A 514 19.37 -2.53 1.17
N GLU A 515 19.73 -3.79 1.15
CA GLU A 515 19.01 -4.85 1.82
C GLU A 515 19.65 -5.20 3.15
N LEU A 516 18.93 -5.05 4.24
CA LEU A 516 19.35 -5.45 5.58
C LEU A 516 18.75 -6.84 5.90
N GLU A 517 19.55 -7.86 5.75
CA GLU A 517 19.20 -9.26 5.97
C GLU A 517 20.35 -9.97 6.71
N GLU A 518 20.06 -10.95 7.57
CA GLU A 518 21.08 -11.74 8.31
C GLU A 518 22.20 -10.89 8.96
N GLN A 519 21.84 -9.77 9.60
CA GLN A 519 22.77 -8.85 10.27
C GLN A 519 23.80 -8.18 9.35
N ARG A 520 23.56 -8.15 8.04
CA ARG A 520 24.41 -7.53 7.03
C ARG A 520 23.60 -6.62 6.12
N ILE A 521 24.26 -5.60 5.59
CA ILE A 521 23.67 -4.76 4.57
C ILE A 521 24.33 -5.10 3.24
N THR A 522 23.53 -5.61 2.32
CA THR A 522 23.95 -5.88 0.94
C THR A 522 23.52 -4.73 0.04
N ASP A 523 24.46 -4.24 -0.75
CA ASP A 523 24.26 -3.10 -1.65
C ASP A 523 24.00 -3.60 -3.07
N TYR A 524 22.85 -3.24 -3.62
CA TYR A 524 22.46 -3.53 -5.00
C TYR A 524 22.39 -2.21 -5.79
N PRO A 525 23.40 -1.92 -6.66
CA PRO A 525 23.43 -0.69 -7.47
C PRO A 525 22.45 -0.77 -8.64
N MET A 526 21.18 -1.04 -8.35
CA MET A 526 20.10 -1.19 -9.33
C MET A 526 18.74 -0.86 -8.73
N GLY A 527 17.76 -0.55 -9.61
CA GLY A 527 16.38 -0.32 -9.20
C GLY A 527 15.67 -1.57 -8.66
N PHE A 528 14.60 -1.34 -7.91
CA PHE A 528 13.87 -2.37 -7.15
C PHE A 528 13.30 -3.49 -8.03
N ALA A 529 12.79 -3.19 -9.23
CA ALA A 529 12.25 -4.21 -10.13
C ALA A 529 13.30 -5.27 -10.53
N ARG A 530 14.53 -4.81 -10.82
CA ARG A 530 15.65 -5.71 -11.16
C ARG A 530 16.15 -6.47 -9.93
N TYR A 531 16.24 -5.80 -8.78
CA TYR A 531 16.55 -6.45 -7.52
C TYR A 531 15.59 -7.63 -7.23
N ARG A 532 14.28 -7.43 -7.38
CA ARG A 532 13.28 -8.49 -7.17
C ARG A 532 13.45 -9.69 -8.10
N LYS A 533 13.77 -9.46 -9.37
CA LYS A 533 14.05 -10.55 -10.32
C LYS A 533 15.23 -11.41 -9.85
N ILE A 534 16.33 -10.77 -9.42
CA ILE A 534 17.51 -11.48 -8.92
C ILE A 534 17.17 -12.28 -7.65
N LYS A 535 16.38 -11.70 -6.72
CA LYS A 535 15.98 -12.43 -5.51
C LYS A 535 15.07 -13.63 -5.82
N ALA A 536 14.15 -13.50 -6.77
CA ALA A 536 13.29 -14.60 -7.20
C ALA A 536 14.05 -15.74 -7.90
N GLU A 537 15.16 -15.43 -8.58
CA GLU A 537 16.03 -16.41 -9.25
C GLU A 537 17.02 -17.10 -8.28
N GLN A 538 17.26 -16.53 -7.08
CA GLN A 538 18.08 -17.17 -6.05
C GLN A 538 17.25 -18.24 -5.33
N PRO A 539 17.59 -19.55 -5.44
CA PRO A 539 16.85 -20.58 -4.73
C PRO A 539 16.97 -20.35 -3.23
N ALA A 540 15.81 -20.37 -2.53
CA ALA A 540 15.76 -20.29 -1.08
C ALA A 540 16.75 -21.27 -0.46
N LYS A 541 17.79 -20.76 0.22
CA LYS A 541 18.71 -21.59 1.00
C LYS A 541 17.91 -22.30 2.08
N LYS A 542 17.60 -23.58 1.84
CA LYS A 542 17.10 -24.46 2.90
C LYS A 542 18.18 -24.50 3.99
N ALA A 543 17.78 -24.15 5.20
CA ALA A 543 18.60 -24.35 6.38
C ALA A 543 18.90 -25.84 6.52
N GLU A 544 20.11 -26.27 6.22
CA GLU A 544 20.62 -27.58 6.57
C GLU A 544 21.19 -27.54 7.99
N PRO A 545 20.91 -28.55 8.83
CA PRO A 545 21.45 -28.59 10.18
C PRO A 545 22.98 -28.79 10.12
N GLU A 546 23.68 -28.03 10.94
CA GLU A 546 25.14 -28.12 11.13
C GLU A 546 25.60 -29.57 11.36
N LYS A 547 26.32 -30.12 10.38
CA LYS A 547 27.18 -31.28 10.56
C LYS A 547 28.63 -30.82 10.62
N THR A 548 29.21 -30.98 11.79
CA THR A 548 30.66 -30.89 12.06
C THR A 548 31.50 -31.53 10.95
N VAL A 549 32.30 -30.71 10.27
CA VAL A 549 33.22 -31.15 9.24
C VAL A 549 34.62 -31.29 9.84
N LYS A 550 35.10 -32.53 9.85
CA LYS A 550 36.51 -32.82 10.02
C LYS A 550 37.26 -32.50 8.73
N GLU A 551 38.33 -31.73 8.86
CA GLU A 551 39.31 -31.46 7.80
C GLU A 551 39.83 -32.74 7.14
N LYS A 552 39.75 -32.80 5.82
CA LYS A 552 40.67 -33.58 5.00
C LYS A 552 41.04 -32.79 3.75
N ASN A 553 42.26 -32.34 3.72
CA ASN A 553 42.95 -31.86 2.53
C ASN A 553 42.94 -32.91 1.42
N LEU A 554 42.40 -32.53 0.26
CA LEU A 554 42.73 -33.23 -1.00
C LEU A 554 42.72 -32.18 -2.14
N THR A 555 43.89 -32.01 -2.68
CA THR A 555 44.18 -31.27 -3.90
C THR A 555 43.48 -31.90 -5.09
N GLU A 556 42.54 -31.17 -5.71
CA GLU A 556 41.98 -31.54 -7.00
C GLU A 556 42.46 -30.60 -8.12
N LYS A 557 42.93 -31.24 -9.19
CA LYS A 557 43.36 -30.64 -10.45
C LYS A 557 42.15 -30.07 -11.22
N PRO A 558 42.31 -29.01 -12.03
CA PRO A 558 41.19 -28.42 -12.78
C PRO A 558 40.73 -29.41 -13.87
N GLN A 559 39.44 -29.75 -13.81
CA GLN A 559 38.77 -30.49 -14.89
C GLN A 559 38.61 -29.61 -16.13
N ARG A 560 39.00 -30.14 -17.27
CA ARG A 560 38.81 -29.53 -18.61
C ARG A 560 37.32 -29.41 -18.89
N GLY A 561 36.78 -28.17 -18.94
CA GLY A 561 35.44 -27.88 -19.36
C GLY A 561 35.13 -28.43 -20.75
N ASN A 562 33.93 -28.96 -20.87
CA ASN A 562 33.36 -29.59 -22.05
C ASN A 562 33.33 -28.55 -23.21
N LYS A 563 33.94 -28.88 -24.37
CA LYS A 563 34.02 -28.00 -25.55
C LYS A 563 32.65 -27.53 -26.04
N ASN A 564 31.59 -28.31 -25.79
CA ASN A 564 30.24 -27.96 -26.18
C ASN A 564 29.64 -26.79 -25.33
N GLN A 565 29.92 -26.75 -24.03
CA GLN A 565 29.47 -25.64 -23.16
C GLN A 565 30.16 -24.31 -23.50
N GLN A 566 31.43 -24.33 -23.91
CA GLN A 566 32.10 -23.11 -24.36
C GLN A 566 31.59 -22.59 -25.72
N ALA A 567 31.16 -23.51 -26.61
CA ALA A 567 30.54 -23.15 -27.86
C ALA A 567 29.13 -22.56 -27.64
N ALA A 568 28.32 -23.15 -26.74
CA ALA A 568 27.00 -22.66 -26.38
C ALA A 568 27.07 -21.26 -25.73
N ARG A 569 28.02 -21.00 -24.82
CA ARG A 569 28.24 -19.68 -24.23
C ARG A 569 28.62 -18.58 -25.25
N ARG A 570 29.42 -18.93 -26.26
CA ARG A 570 29.73 -17.98 -27.35
C ARG A 570 28.50 -17.67 -28.20
N GLN A 571 27.66 -18.65 -28.50
CA GLN A 571 26.43 -18.45 -29.23
C GLN A 571 25.38 -17.66 -28.41
N LEU A 572 25.35 -17.86 -27.08
CA LEU A 572 24.51 -17.10 -26.16
C LEU A 572 24.85 -15.59 -26.23
N THR A 573 26.14 -15.24 -26.11
CA THR A 573 26.59 -13.83 -26.21
C THR A 573 26.29 -13.20 -27.57
N ILE A 574 26.30 -13.96 -28.66
CA ILE A 574 25.92 -13.47 -29.98
C ILE A 574 24.40 -13.20 -30.03
N CYS A 575 23.58 -14.15 -29.52
CA CYS A 575 22.13 -14.02 -29.46
C CYS A 575 21.67 -12.83 -28.60
N GLU A 576 22.32 -12.59 -27.47
CA GLU A 576 22.08 -11.41 -26.61
C GLU A 576 22.35 -10.09 -27.35
N ARG A 577 23.39 -10.06 -28.18
CA ARG A 577 23.69 -8.87 -28.98
C ARG A 577 22.65 -8.65 -30.10
N GLU A 578 22.15 -9.74 -30.70
CA GLU A 578 21.08 -9.69 -31.70
C GLU A 578 19.76 -9.21 -31.07
N ILE A 579 19.41 -9.68 -29.87
CA ILE A 579 18.25 -9.22 -29.09
C ILE A 579 18.36 -7.73 -28.81
N ALA A 580 19.47 -7.24 -28.29
CA ALA A 580 19.67 -5.82 -27.99
C ALA A 580 19.53 -4.93 -29.25
N GLN A 581 20.02 -5.39 -30.42
CA GLN A 581 19.84 -4.67 -31.69
C GLN A 581 18.38 -4.62 -32.15
N GLN A 582 17.61 -5.70 -31.93
CA GLN A 582 16.17 -5.73 -32.28
C GLN A 582 15.35 -4.85 -31.34
N GLU A 583 15.68 -4.78 -30.06
CA GLU A 583 15.05 -3.88 -29.10
C GLU A 583 15.29 -2.40 -29.45
N GLU A 584 16.50 -2.07 -29.88
CA GLU A 584 16.84 -0.71 -30.34
C GLU A 584 16.08 -0.33 -31.63
N ALA A 585 15.96 -1.29 -32.55
CA ALA A 585 15.18 -1.11 -33.78
C ALA A 585 13.68 -0.93 -33.50
N LEU A 586 13.11 -1.67 -32.56
CA LEU A 586 11.73 -1.51 -32.12
C LEU A 586 11.49 -0.15 -31.47
N ALA A 587 12.40 0.31 -30.59
CA ALA A 587 12.31 1.63 -29.98
C ALA A 587 12.36 2.77 -31.04
N ALA A 588 13.19 2.60 -32.08
CA ALA A 588 13.23 3.56 -33.18
C ALA A 588 11.95 3.55 -34.03
N LEU A 589 11.31 2.39 -34.21
CA LEU A 589 10.02 2.27 -34.88
C LEU A 589 8.88 2.89 -34.07
N ASP A 590 8.90 2.75 -32.75
CA ASP A 590 7.91 3.39 -31.86
C ASP A 590 7.97 4.92 -31.96
N ALA A 591 9.16 5.49 -31.95
CA ALA A 591 9.34 6.93 -32.14
C ALA A 591 8.79 7.40 -33.52
N ARG A 592 9.02 6.61 -34.59
CA ARG A 592 8.49 6.93 -35.93
C ARG A 592 6.97 6.76 -36.01
N LEU A 593 6.37 5.83 -35.26
CA LEU A 593 4.93 5.66 -35.16
C LEU A 593 4.27 6.85 -34.44
N GLU A 594 4.91 7.41 -33.41
CA GLU A 594 4.43 8.62 -32.75
C GLU A 594 4.45 9.83 -33.70
N GLU A 595 5.51 9.99 -34.51
CA GLU A 595 5.59 11.04 -35.52
C GLU A 595 4.58 10.88 -36.66
N ALA A 596 4.24 9.63 -37.03
CA ALA A 596 3.31 9.30 -38.10
C ALA A 596 1.83 9.23 -37.65
N ALA A 597 1.50 9.55 -36.41
CA ALA A 597 0.16 9.39 -35.82
C ALA A 597 -0.97 10.15 -36.57
N SER A 598 -0.62 11.15 -37.41
CA SER A 598 -1.58 11.90 -38.23
C SER A 598 -1.76 11.38 -39.67
N ASP A 599 -0.95 10.42 -40.14
CA ASP A 599 -0.95 9.89 -41.49
C ASP A 599 -1.25 8.38 -41.47
N TYR A 600 -2.50 8.03 -41.75
CA TYR A 600 -3.00 6.66 -41.62
C TYR A 600 -2.27 5.62 -42.49
N GLU A 601 -1.86 5.99 -43.72
CA GLU A 601 -1.15 5.06 -44.61
C GLU A 601 0.26 4.75 -44.09
N LYS A 602 0.99 5.77 -43.63
CA LYS A 602 2.32 5.60 -43.06
C LYS A 602 2.26 4.88 -41.72
N TYR A 603 1.28 5.20 -40.89
CA TYR A 603 1.07 4.54 -39.60
C TYR A 603 0.81 3.03 -39.77
N SER A 604 -0.07 2.66 -40.70
CA SER A 604 -0.38 1.25 -40.99
C SER A 604 0.83 0.47 -41.52
N ALA A 605 1.65 1.09 -42.37
CA ALA A 605 2.87 0.47 -42.90
C ALA A 605 3.92 0.25 -41.80
N LEU A 606 4.16 1.27 -40.94
CA LEU A 606 5.08 1.18 -39.82
C LEU A 606 4.61 0.20 -38.74
N TYR A 607 3.30 0.08 -38.54
CA TYR A 607 2.72 -0.89 -37.61
C TYR A 607 2.94 -2.34 -38.08
N ALA A 608 2.77 -2.62 -39.37
CA ALA A 608 3.07 -3.94 -39.94
C ALA A 608 4.58 -4.26 -39.89
N GLU A 609 5.45 -3.25 -40.02
CA GLU A 609 6.90 -3.40 -39.85
C GLU A 609 7.24 -3.72 -38.37
N LYS A 610 6.58 -3.05 -37.43
CA LYS A 610 6.73 -3.33 -36.00
C LYS A 610 6.32 -4.76 -35.65
N GLU A 611 5.18 -5.22 -36.10
CA GLU A 611 4.69 -6.58 -35.86
C GLU A 611 5.67 -7.65 -36.36
N THR A 612 6.29 -7.42 -37.53
CA THR A 612 7.33 -8.31 -38.06
C THR A 612 8.62 -8.30 -37.23
N GLN A 613 8.98 -7.19 -36.65
CA GLN A 613 10.16 -7.08 -35.77
C GLN A 613 9.89 -7.67 -34.38
N GLU A 614 8.68 -7.55 -33.84
CA GLU A 614 8.26 -8.20 -32.60
C GLU A 614 8.27 -9.74 -32.73
N GLN A 615 7.85 -10.29 -33.87
CA GLN A 615 7.93 -11.72 -34.16
C GLN A 615 9.40 -12.21 -34.17
N LYS A 616 10.29 -11.47 -34.81
CA LYS A 616 11.73 -11.81 -34.81
C LYS A 616 12.36 -11.74 -33.43
N LEU A 617 11.95 -10.76 -32.61
CA LEU A 617 12.43 -10.67 -31.23
C LEU A 617 11.98 -11.90 -30.43
N THR A 618 10.74 -12.34 -30.61
CA THR A 618 10.21 -13.55 -29.96
C THR A 618 11.00 -14.79 -30.36
N GLU A 619 11.31 -14.99 -31.67
CA GLU A 619 12.12 -16.10 -32.15
C GLU A 619 13.55 -16.07 -31.59
N LEU A 620 14.15 -14.88 -31.44
CA LEU A 620 15.47 -14.72 -30.85
C LEU A 620 15.46 -15.02 -29.34
N MET A 621 14.40 -14.68 -28.64
CA MET A 621 14.24 -15.01 -27.21
C MET A 621 14.08 -16.51 -26.98
N GLU A 622 13.27 -17.20 -27.79
CA GLU A 622 13.15 -18.66 -27.74
C GLU A 622 14.49 -19.36 -28.02
N ARG A 623 15.24 -18.83 -28.99
CA ARG A 623 16.59 -19.35 -29.30
C ARG A 623 17.58 -19.10 -28.16
N TRP A 624 17.47 -17.95 -27.52
CA TRP A 624 18.28 -17.61 -26.34
C TRP A 624 18.00 -18.57 -25.18
N GLU A 625 16.71 -18.86 -24.88
CA GLU A 625 16.33 -19.83 -23.85
C GLU A 625 16.88 -21.24 -24.12
N ALA A 626 16.81 -21.70 -25.36
CA ALA A 626 17.38 -22.98 -25.73
C ALA A 626 18.90 -23.04 -25.54
N LEU A 627 19.63 -21.96 -25.93
CA LEU A 627 21.07 -21.86 -25.77
C LEU A 627 21.50 -21.70 -24.30
N ALA A 628 20.72 -21.02 -23.46
CA ALA A 628 20.92 -20.87 -22.03
C ALA A 628 20.79 -22.23 -21.32
N ALA A 629 19.80 -23.02 -21.69
CA ALA A 629 19.64 -24.39 -21.18
C ALA A 629 20.82 -25.31 -21.57
N GLU A 630 21.35 -25.17 -22.79
CA GLU A 630 22.55 -25.94 -23.23
C GLU A 630 23.85 -25.44 -22.57
N ALA A 631 23.96 -24.17 -22.25
CA ALA A 631 25.11 -23.57 -21.57
C ALA A 631 25.13 -23.88 -20.06
N GLY A 632 24.02 -24.33 -19.50
CA GLY A 632 23.86 -24.64 -18.08
C GLY A 632 23.79 -23.38 -17.20
N GLU A 633 23.23 -22.30 -17.76
CA GLU A 633 22.94 -21.02 -17.07
C GLU A 633 21.46 -20.89 -16.75
#